data_259f5a9fac0798b3a9619ded90555cd6
#
_entry.id   259f5a9fac0798b3a9619ded90555cd6
#
_cell.length_a   1.000
_cell.length_b   1.000
_cell.length_c   1.000
_cell.angle_alpha   90.00
_cell.angle_beta   90.00
_cell.angle_gamma   90.00
#
_symmetry.space_group_name_H-M   'P 1'
#
loop_
_entity.id
_entity.type
_entity.pdbx_description
1 polymer ?
#
loop_
_entity_poly.entity_id
_entity_poly.type
_entity_poly.pdbx_seq_one_letter_code
_entity_poly.pdbx_strand_id
1 'polypeptide(L)'
;MCAGIAALERGASVVMYEKAEKILAGGNTKYTAGAMRFCFDGLDSLRDLLKDPEDERLEITDFGSYTKSKFAADLQNFNNGRALSEEQEYLISQSHEAMSWLSSHGVKFEPIYSRQSYKKNGRFIFWGGLAVAAANEGVGLFEQQLAAYTKLGGTI
;
A
#
# COMPACT_ATOMS: atom_id res chain seq x y z
N MET A 1 -11.19 6.57 3.87
CA MET A 1 -10.46 7.85 4.02
C MET A 1 -9.90 8.39 2.71
N CYS A 2 -9.30 7.58 1.81
CA CYS A 2 -8.74 8.09 0.54
C CYS A 2 -9.71 8.97 -0.27
N ALA A 3 -10.95 8.53 -0.44
CA ALA A 3 -11.96 9.34 -1.14
C ALA A 3 -12.23 10.69 -0.45
N GLY A 4 -12.25 10.69 0.90
CA GLY A 4 -12.42 11.94 1.68
C GLY A 4 -11.23 12.88 1.53
N ILE A 5 -9.99 12.35 1.58
CA ILE A 5 -8.77 13.12 1.34
C ILE A 5 -8.80 13.73 -0.06
N ALA A 6 -9.08 12.93 -1.08
CA ALA A 6 -9.13 13.39 -2.47
C ALA A 6 -10.23 14.45 -2.73
N ALA A 7 -11.34 14.38 -2.01
CA ALA A 7 -12.40 15.39 -2.08
C ALA A 7 -11.98 16.70 -1.39
N LEU A 8 -11.36 16.63 -0.20
CA LEU A 8 -10.83 17.78 0.53
C LEU A 8 -9.76 18.52 -0.29
N GLU A 9 -8.87 17.81 -0.96
CA GLU A 9 -7.86 18.40 -1.85
C GLU A 9 -8.48 19.23 -2.99
N ARG A 10 -9.70 18.88 -3.39
CA ARG A 10 -10.47 19.60 -4.42
C ARG A 10 -11.39 20.68 -3.85
N GLY A 11 -11.22 21.02 -2.56
CA GLY A 11 -11.96 22.08 -1.90
C GLY A 11 -13.38 21.69 -1.44
N ALA A 12 -13.70 20.40 -1.44
CA ALA A 12 -14.98 19.95 -0.91
C ALA A 12 -14.98 19.98 0.63
N SER A 13 -16.14 20.20 1.23
CA SER A 13 -16.38 19.97 2.67
C SER A 13 -16.75 18.49 2.86
N VAL A 14 -16.03 17.78 3.74
CA VAL A 14 -16.21 16.35 3.92
C VAL A 14 -16.42 16.01 5.39
N VAL A 15 -17.49 15.25 5.66
CA VAL A 15 -17.79 14.65 6.96
C VAL A 15 -17.86 13.14 6.76
N MET A 16 -17.12 12.38 7.58
CA MET A 16 -17.23 10.93 7.65
C MET A 16 -17.97 10.52 8.91
N TYR A 17 -18.76 9.48 8.81
CA TYR A 17 -19.44 8.87 9.96
C TYR A 17 -18.81 7.52 10.27
N GLU A 18 -18.28 7.37 11.48
CA GLU A 18 -17.81 6.08 12.01
C GLU A 18 -18.86 5.52 12.97
N LYS A 19 -19.23 4.26 12.76
CA LYS A 19 -20.23 3.59 13.59
C LYS A 19 -19.65 3.16 14.94
N ALA A 20 -18.38 2.80 14.97
CA ALA A 20 -17.73 2.31 16.16
C ALA A 20 -17.35 3.46 17.10
N GLU A 21 -17.23 3.17 18.38
CA GLU A 21 -16.63 4.08 19.35
C GLU A 21 -15.20 4.42 18.94
N LYS A 22 -14.72 5.61 19.29
CA LYS A 22 -13.39 6.14 18.88
C LYS A 22 -12.25 5.14 19.08
N ILE A 23 -12.24 4.38 20.17
CA ILE A 23 -11.19 3.40 20.47
C ILE A 23 -11.21 2.19 19.51
N LEU A 24 -12.38 1.87 18.96
CA LEU A 24 -12.61 0.77 18.03
C LEU A 24 -12.64 1.22 16.57
N ALA A 25 -12.56 2.52 16.31
CA ALA A 25 -12.61 3.08 14.96
C ALA A 25 -11.50 2.51 14.06
N GLY A 26 -11.79 2.43 12.75
CA GLY A 26 -10.86 1.94 11.73
C GLY A 26 -11.31 0.69 11.00
N GLY A 27 -12.38 0.05 11.47
CA GLY A 27 -12.98 -1.11 10.80
C GLY A 27 -11.95 -2.20 10.48
N ASN A 28 -12.16 -2.91 9.37
CA ASN A 28 -11.29 -4.00 8.96
C ASN A 28 -9.83 -3.56 8.67
N THR A 29 -9.62 -2.31 8.26
CA THR A 29 -8.26 -1.79 7.97
C THR A 29 -7.34 -1.98 9.17
N LYS A 30 -7.82 -1.67 10.38
CA LYS A 30 -7.03 -1.75 11.61
C LYS A 30 -6.53 -3.17 11.94
N TYR A 31 -7.23 -4.20 11.44
CA TYR A 31 -6.91 -5.61 11.70
C TYR A 31 -6.13 -6.28 10.56
N THR A 32 -5.74 -5.53 9.53
CA THR A 32 -4.93 -6.06 8.44
C THR A 32 -3.44 -6.01 8.78
N ALA A 33 -2.64 -6.75 8.01
CA ALA A 33 -1.18 -6.62 8.04
C ALA A 33 -0.68 -5.35 7.32
N GLY A 34 -1.56 -4.50 6.80
CA GLY A 34 -1.18 -3.29 6.08
C GLY A 34 -0.48 -3.51 4.74
N ALA A 35 -0.32 -4.76 4.29
CA ALA A 35 0.34 -5.10 3.04
C ALA A 35 -0.53 -4.76 1.83
N MET A 36 0.08 -4.20 0.80
CA MET A 36 -0.59 -3.82 -0.44
C MET A 36 0.09 -4.45 -1.64
N ARG A 37 -0.73 -4.93 -2.59
CA ARG A 37 -0.26 -5.47 -3.86
C ARG A 37 -0.27 -4.38 -4.92
N PHE A 38 0.86 -4.14 -5.55
CA PHE A 38 1.00 -3.13 -6.60
C PHE A 38 2.17 -3.46 -7.51
N CYS A 39 2.23 -2.83 -8.68
CA CYS A 39 3.33 -2.98 -9.61
C CYS A 39 4.55 -2.18 -9.15
N PHE A 40 5.73 -2.81 -9.21
CA PHE A 40 7.01 -2.16 -8.93
C PHE A 40 8.14 -2.81 -9.74
N ASP A 41 9.24 -2.11 -9.88
CA ASP A 41 10.43 -2.57 -10.57
C ASP A 41 11.68 -2.29 -9.72
N GLY A 42 12.06 -3.27 -8.92
CA GLY A 42 13.21 -3.20 -8.03
C GLY A 42 13.09 -2.17 -6.89
N LEU A 43 14.21 -1.97 -6.21
CA LEU A 43 14.32 -1.07 -5.05
C LEU A 43 14.02 0.39 -5.41
N ASP A 44 14.50 0.86 -6.56
CA ASP A 44 14.39 2.27 -6.94
C ASP A 44 12.93 2.74 -7.00
N SER A 45 12.03 1.87 -7.47
CA SER A 45 10.59 2.17 -7.50
C SER A 45 9.91 2.10 -6.13
N LEU A 46 10.58 1.54 -5.12
CA LEU A 46 10.06 1.40 -3.77
C LEU A 46 10.60 2.46 -2.80
N ARG A 47 11.81 2.97 -3.06
CA ARG A 47 12.59 3.80 -2.13
C ARG A 47 11.80 5.00 -1.61
N ASP A 48 11.09 5.72 -2.47
CA ASP A 48 10.30 6.90 -2.11
C ASP A 48 9.06 6.58 -1.24
N LEU A 49 8.65 5.31 -1.20
CA LEU A 49 7.55 4.86 -0.37
C LEU A 49 8.01 4.53 1.05
N LEU A 50 9.30 4.20 1.24
CA LEU A 50 9.81 3.66 2.47
C LEU A 50 9.89 4.70 3.59
N LYS A 51 9.60 4.24 4.80
CA LYS A 51 9.79 5.01 6.05
C LYS A 51 11.27 5.29 6.30
N ASP A 52 12.11 4.32 6.02
CA ASP A 52 13.56 4.39 6.13
C ASP A 52 14.21 3.98 4.80
N PRO A 53 14.46 4.96 3.89
CA PRO A 53 15.07 4.69 2.61
C PRO A 53 16.58 4.38 2.69
N GLU A 54 17.20 4.58 3.86
CA GLU A 54 18.62 4.34 4.13
C GLU A 54 18.88 3.07 4.96
N ASP A 55 17.86 2.22 5.18
CA ASP A 55 18.01 0.95 5.87
C ASP A 55 19.08 0.09 5.18
N GLU A 56 20.17 -0.24 5.89
CA GLU A 56 21.30 -1.03 5.36
C GLU A 56 20.88 -2.38 4.76
N ARG A 57 19.75 -2.94 5.20
CA ARG A 57 19.22 -4.19 4.64
C ARG A 57 18.81 -4.05 3.19
N LEU A 58 18.49 -2.85 2.71
CA LEU A 58 18.09 -2.60 1.32
C LEU A 58 19.21 -2.98 0.35
N GLU A 59 20.47 -2.74 0.72
CA GLU A 59 21.64 -3.03 -0.11
C GLU A 59 21.86 -4.55 -0.36
N ILE A 60 21.40 -5.36 0.57
CA ILE A 60 21.47 -6.83 0.49
C ILE A 60 20.12 -7.47 0.13
N THR A 61 19.18 -6.66 -0.37
CA THR A 61 17.84 -7.12 -0.74
C THR A 61 17.64 -7.12 -2.25
N ASP A 62 17.10 -8.21 -2.75
CA ASP A 62 16.57 -8.32 -4.11
C ASP A 62 15.04 -8.33 -4.03
N PHE A 63 14.43 -7.20 -4.39
CA PHE A 63 12.97 -7.08 -4.46
C PHE A 63 12.39 -7.70 -5.74
N GLY A 64 13.23 -7.96 -6.74
CA GLY A 64 12.77 -8.37 -8.05
C GLY A 64 11.87 -7.31 -8.70
N SER A 65 10.98 -7.76 -9.58
CA SER A 65 9.97 -6.91 -10.18
C SER A 65 8.60 -7.59 -10.17
N TYR A 66 7.57 -6.80 -9.93
CA TYR A 66 6.18 -7.23 -10.07
C TYR A 66 5.48 -6.40 -11.13
N THR A 67 5.57 -6.86 -12.36
CA THR A 67 5.11 -6.14 -13.54
C THR A 67 3.59 -6.16 -13.67
N LYS A 68 3.03 -5.26 -14.49
CA LYS A 68 1.60 -5.27 -14.84
C LYS A 68 1.15 -6.62 -15.40
N SER A 69 1.97 -7.26 -16.22
CA SER A 69 1.66 -8.58 -16.79
C SER A 69 1.63 -9.68 -15.73
N LYS A 70 2.54 -9.65 -14.74
CA LYS A 70 2.50 -10.59 -13.59
C LYS A 70 1.25 -10.37 -12.75
N PHE A 71 0.92 -9.12 -12.46
CA PHE A 71 -0.29 -8.81 -11.68
C PHE A 71 -1.56 -9.25 -12.41
N ALA A 72 -1.64 -8.99 -13.73
CA ALA A 72 -2.75 -9.45 -14.55
C ALA A 72 -2.89 -10.98 -14.54
N ALA A 73 -1.77 -11.70 -14.70
CA ALA A 73 -1.75 -13.16 -14.66
C ALA A 73 -2.21 -13.72 -13.30
N ASP A 74 -1.75 -13.12 -12.19
CA ASP A 74 -2.19 -13.50 -10.84
C ASP A 74 -3.70 -13.32 -10.66
N LEU A 75 -4.26 -12.18 -11.11
CA LEU A 75 -5.70 -11.92 -11.04
C LEU A 75 -6.50 -12.87 -11.92
N GLN A 76 -6.03 -13.15 -13.14
CA GLN A 76 -6.69 -14.13 -14.04
C GLN A 76 -6.69 -15.53 -13.41
N ASN A 77 -5.59 -15.97 -12.84
CA ASN A 77 -5.53 -17.24 -12.13
C ASN A 77 -6.53 -17.30 -10.97
N PHE A 78 -6.64 -16.21 -10.21
CA PHE A 78 -7.62 -16.10 -9.12
C PHE A 78 -9.06 -16.09 -9.62
N ASN A 79 -9.31 -15.53 -10.81
CA ASN A 79 -10.60 -15.50 -11.49
C ASN A 79 -10.92 -16.77 -12.29
N ASN A 80 -10.22 -17.89 -12.05
CA ASN A 80 -10.37 -19.14 -12.80
C ASN A 80 -10.16 -18.95 -14.33
N GLY A 81 -9.17 -18.14 -14.72
CA GLY A 81 -8.80 -17.91 -16.12
C GLY A 81 -9.73 -16.95 -16.88
N ARG A 82 -10.70 -16.32 -16.22
CA ARG A 82 -11.57 -15.31 -16.87
C ARG A 82 -10.75 -14.07 -17.25
N ALA A 83 -11.15 -13.44 -18.34
CA ALA A 83 -10.59 -12.14 -18.74
C ALA A 83 -10.78 -11.10 -17.62
N LEU A 84 -9.83 -10.18 -17.52
CA LEU A 84 -9.93 -9.06 -16.58
C LEU A 84 -11.02 -8.08 -17.03
N SER A 85 -11.71 -7.47 -16.08
CA SER A 85 -12.59 -6.33 -16.36
C SER A 85 -11.75 -5.06 -16.57
N GLU A 86 -12.38 -4.01 -17.15
CA GLU A 86 -11.76 -2.70 -17.34
C GLU A 86 -11.29 -2.11 -16.00
N GLU A 87 -12.06 -2.30 -14.92
CA GLU A 87 -11.69 -1.82 -13.58
C GLU A 87 -10.47 -2.55 -13.02
N GLN A 88 -10.35 -3.85 -13.28
CA GLN A 88 -9.16 -4.62 -12.87
C GLN A 88 -7.92 -4.19 -13.64
N GLU A 89 -8.05 -3.97 -14.96
CA GLU A 89 -6.94 -3.43 -15.77
C GLU A 89 -6.54 -2.02 -15.32
N TYR A 90 -7.52 -1.17 -15.03
CA TYR A 90 -7.27 0.17 -14.51
C TYR A 90 -6.56 0.12 -13.14
N LEU A 91 -7.03 -0.72 -12.21
CA LEU A 91 -6.39 -0.93 -10.91
C LEU A 91 -4.91 -1.33 -11.08
N ILE A 92 -4.62 -2.30 -11.94
CA ILE A 92 -3.24 -2.74 -12.22
C ILE A 92 -2.41 -1.56 -12.75
N SER A 93 -2.96 -0.82 -13.73
CA SER A 93 -2.25 0.28 -14.39
C SER A 93 -1.90 1.42 -13.45
N GLN A 94 -2.74 1.69 -12.45
CA GLN A 94 -2.61 2.80 -11.50
C GLN A 94 -2.04 2.38 -10.14
N SER A 95 -1.75 1.11 -9.94
CA SER A 95 -1.42 0.57 -8.61
C SER A 95 -0.20 1.22 -7.96
N HIS A 96 0.87 1.51 -8.72
CA HIS A 96 2.06 2.19 -8.21
C HIS A 96 1.77 3.67 -7.88
N GLU A 97 1.06 4.36 -8.76
CA GLU A 97 0.68 5.76 -8.56
C GLU A 97 -0.19 5.93 -7.31
N ALA A 98 -1.11 5.00 -7.06
CA ALA A 98 -1.90 4.98 -5.83
C ALA A 98 -1.04 4.84 -4.56
N MET A 99 0.03 4.02 -4.60
CA MET A 99 0.98 3.91 -3.49
C MET A 99 1.77 5.20 -3.28
N SER A 100 2.22 5.83 -4.36
CA SER A 100 2.91 7.12 -4.33
C SER A 100 2.00 8.22 -3.77
N TRP A 101 0.73 8.22 -4.16
CA TRP A 101 -0.26 9.14 -3.62
C TRP A 101 -0.47 8.93 -2.10
N LEU A 102 -0.58 7.69 -1.62
CA LEU A 102 -0.65 7.40 -0.19
C LEU A 102 0.60 7.89 0.55
N SER A 103 1.78 7.66 -0.02
CA SER A 103 3.05 8.12 0.58
C SER A 103 3.10 9.64 0.66
N SER A 104 2.66 10.37 -0.38
CA SER A 104 2.61 11.84 -0.38
C SER A 104 1.65 12.40 0.66
N HIS A 105 0.67 11.62 1.10
CA HIS A 105 -0.27 11.93 2.19
C HIS A 105 0.20 11.41 3.56
N GLY A 106 1.48 11.02 3.67
CA GLY A 106 2.10 10.67 4.95
C GLY A 106 1.99 9.21 5.34
N VAL A 107 1.41 8.33 4.51
CA VAL A 107 1.50 6.89 4.73
C VAL A 107 2.91 6.43 4.44
N LYS A 108 3.58 5.83 5.41
CA LYS A 108 4.93 5.29 5.30
C LYS A 108 4.87 3.76 5.23
N PHE A 109 5.76 3.19 4.43
CA PHE A 109 5.81 1.75 4.20
C PHE A 109 7.14 1.15 4.69
N GLU A 110 7.09 -0.13 5.04
CA GLU A 110 8.26 -0.92 5.45
C GLU A 110 8.30 -2.23 4.67
N PRO A 111 9.49 -2.72 4.26
CA PRO A 111 9.60 -4.02 3.59
C PRO A 111 9.15 -5.18 4.49
N ILE A 112 8.40 -6.12 3.94
CA ILE A 112 7.85 -7.28 4.67
C ILE A 112 8.87 -8.43 4.69
N TYR A 113 10.02 -8.25 5.33
CA TYR A 113 11.09 -9.25 5.37
C TYR A 113 10.65 -10.60 5.93
N SER A 114 9.80 -10.60 6.95
CA SER A 114 9.45 -11.81 7.69
C SER A 114 8.53 -12.77 6.93
N ARG A 115 7.68 -12.24 6.04
CA ARG A 115 6.62 -13.03 5.37
C ARG A 115 6.74 -13.07 3.85
N GLN A 116 7.47 -12.13 3.26
CA GLN A 116 7.54 -11.96 1.81
C GLN A 116 8.96 -12.08 1.26
N SER A 117 9.91 -12.53 2.10
CA SER A 117 11.28 -12.81 1.66
C SER A 117 11.83 -14.07 2.29
N TYR A 118 12.88 -14.59 1.67
CA TYR A 118 13.74 -15.63 2.22
C TYR A 118 15.21 -15.26 2.03
N LYS A 119 16.10 -15.84 2.82
CA LYS A 119 17.53 -15.60 2.68
C LYS A 119 18.18 -16.61 1.74
N LYS A 120 18.97 -16.13 0.78
CA LYS A 120 19.81 -16.92 -0.11
C LYS A 120 21.16 -16.25 -0.28
N ASN A 121 22.25 -16.96 0.02
CA ASN A 121 23.63 -16.44 -0.11
C ASN A 121 23.84 -15.08 0.59
N GLY A 122 23.29 -14.90 1.78
CA GLY A 122 23.40 -13.67 2.56
C GLY A 122 22.47 -12.51 2.14
N ARG A 123 21.71 -12.67 1.06
CA ARG A 123 20.75 -11.67 0.58
C ARG A 123 19.32 -12.04 0.94
N PHE A 124 18.47 -11.03 1.10
CA PHE A 124 17.02 -11.21 1.14
C PHE A 124 16.48 -11.23 -0.30
N ILE A 125 15.67 -12.24 -0.60
CA ILE A 125 15.02 -12.39 -1.90
C ILE A 125 13.51 -12.30 -1.68
N PHE A 126 12.90 -11.27 -2.23
CA PHE A 126 11.44 -11.08 -2.20
C PHE A 126 10.77 -11.87 -3.33
N TRP A 127 9.50 -12.19 -3.14
CA TRP A 127 8.69 -12.88 -4.14
C TRP A 127 7.27 -12.29 -4.20
N GLY A 128 6.72 -12.22 -5.42
CA GLY A 128 5.35 -11.73 -5.65
C GLY A 128 5.19 -10.21 -5.47
N GLY A 129 3.96 -9.76 -5.40
CA GLY A 129 3.59 -8.34 -5.44
C GLY A 129 3.34 -7.68 -4.08
N LEU A 130 3.65 -8.35 -2.96
CA LEU A 130 3.46 -7.82 -1.60
C LEU A 130 4.81 -7.47 -0.96
N ALA A 131 5.56 -6.54 -1.57
CA ALA A 131 6.89 -6.21 -1.09
C ALA A 131 6.88 -5.37 0.20
N VAL A 132 5.89 -4.50 0.37
CA VAL A 132 5.81 -3.57 1.50
C VAL A 132 4.46 -3.60 2.19
N ALA A 133 4.46 -3.23 3.48
CA ALA A 133 3.27 -2.96 4.28
C ALA A 133 3.36 -1.56 4.87
N ALA A 134 2.22 -0.99 5.24
CA ALA A 134 2.21 0.24 6.01
C ALA A 134 2.96 0.05 7.34
N ALA A 135 3.76 1.03 7.73
CA ALA A 135 4.45 1.04 9.01
C ALA A 135 3.44 0.94 10.16
N ASN A 136 3.69 0.03 11.11
CA ASN A 136 2.73 -0.37 12.14
C ASN A 136 1.46 -1.04 11.59
N GLU A 137 1.59 -1.74 10.46
CA GLU A 137 0.55 -2.57 9.84
C GLU A 137 -0.78 -1.82 9.59
N GLY A 138 -1.92 -2.48 9.79
CA GLY A 138 -3.26 -1.89 9.58
C GLY A 138 -3.60 -0.78 10.56
N VAL A 139 -3.07 -0.82 11.78
CA VAL A 139 -3.22 0.26 12.77
C VAL A 139 -2.55 1.52 12.25
N GLY A 140 -1.28 1.42 11.83
CA GLY A 140 -0.54 2.54 11.28
C GLY A 140 -1.16 3.08 9.99
N LEU A 141 -1.63 2.20 9.10
CA LEU A 141 -2.34 2.61 7.90
C LEU A 141 -3.56 3.47 8.21
N PHE A 142 -4.37 3.04 9.20
CA PHE A 142 -5.54 3.79 9.63
C PHE A 142 -5.16 5.14 10.25
N GLU A 143 -4.21 5.15 11.19
CA GLU A 143 -3.78 6.35 11.92
C GLU A 143 -3.16 7.40 10.99
N GLN A 144 -2.31 6.99 10.07
CA GLN A 144 -1.65 7.89 9.12
C GLN A 144 -2.65 8.51 8.13
N GLN A 145 -3.60 7.73 7.62
CA GLN A 145 -4.68 8.25 6.78
C GLN A 145 -5.62 9.18 7.56
N LEU A 146 -5.93 8.86 8.82
CA LEU A 146 -6.74 9.71 9.69
C LEU A 146 -6.05 11.06 9.92
N ALA A 147 -4.74 11.04 10.18
CA ALA A 147 -3.95 12.25 10.36
C ALA A 147 -3.96 13.13 9.09
N ALA A 148 -3.79 12.54 7.91
CA ALA A 148 -3.89 13.25 6.63
C ALA A 148 -5.28 13.87 6.42
N TYR A 149 -6.33 13.09 6.67
CA TYR A 149 -7.72 13.53 6.53
C TYR A 149 -8.05 14.70 7.43
N THR A 150 -7.70 14.63 8.72
CA THR A 150 -7.95 15.70 9.69
C THR A 150 -7.10 16.94 9.43
N LYS A 151 -5.85 16.77 8.98
CA LYS A 151 -4.98 17.88 8.58
C LYS A 151 -5.56 18.70 7.43
N LEU A 152 -6.29 18.08 6.52
CA LEU A 152 -6.98 18.73 5.42
C LEU A 152 -8.35 19.33 5.81
N GLY A 153 -8.73 19.26 7.08
CA GLY A 153 -9.98 19.84 7.59
C GLY A 153 -11.18 18.89 7.55
N GLY A 154 -10.95 17.60 7.29
CA GLY A 154 -12.00 16.58 7.39
C GLY A 154 -12.45 16.36 8.84
N THR A 155 -13.73 16.09 9.04
CA THR A 155 -14.35 15.80 10.34
C THR A 155 -14.93 14.39 10.38
N ILE A 156 -14.92 13.77 11.57
CA ILE A 156 -15.51 12.44 11.82
C ILE A 156 -16.51 12.58 12.96
#